data_41a2b226209dac5d39116b0ff2e07104
#
_entry.id   41a2b226209dac5d39116b0ff2e07104
#
_cell.length_a   1.000
_cell.length_b   1.000
_cell.length_c   1.000
_cell.angle_alpha   90.00
_cell.angle_beta   90.00
_cell.angle_gamma   90.00
#
_symmetry.space_group_name_H-M   'P 1'
#
loop_
_entity.id
_entity.type
_entity.pdbx_description
1 polymer ?
#
loop_
_entity_poly.entity_id
_entity_poly.type
_entity_poly.pdbx_seq_one_letter_code
_entity_poly.pdbx_strand_id
1 'polypeptide(L)'
;IKNKKNFLLKIQLLYPNKNIKKLNQNLKQNKYFYFKKNITKEEQFKLWSLGEKGILFEKTQTRIYPHKNLFSHVIGQVDEDHNGISGIEKSFNDHLKFNKKSLVTTLDANIQFLIREELMNFQKIFNSIGSASILMDVNNGNVLSLVSLPDFDINKRQTIDDLNYINRATKGVYELGSVFKTFTLAGGLNEGVIETDSEFNDLPKKITCAGKSIGEYDNKIPNNLTAEEILIRSGNIGSVRIAQKIGEIKMRNFLEEIGIINKIKFDIEEVGQPLPTKWGKCKLATASFGHGITTTLLQLAKGYSIISNGGYDIQPTLIKK
;
A
#
# COMPACT_ATOMS: atom_id res chain seq x y z
N ILE A 1 -10.67 2.71 -47.80
CA ILE A 1 -10.22 4.11 -47.84
C ILE A 1 -9.93 4.49 -49.28
N LYS A 2 -10.67 5.46 -49.81
CA LYS A 2 -10.59 5.86 -51.25
C LYS A 2 -9.26 6.55 -51.59
N ASN A 3 -8.82 7.49 -50.78
CA ASN A 3 -7.56 8.22 -50.99
C ASN A 3 -6.63 8.05 -49.80
N LYS A 4 -5.79 6.99 -49.83
CA LYS A 4 -4.88 6.63 -48.73
C LYS A 4 -3.93 7.76 -48.33
N LYS A 5 -3.37 8.51 -49.29
CA LYS A 5 -2.41 9.58 -49.05
C LYS A 5 -3.06 10.75 -48.26
N ASN A 6 -4.22 11.20 -48.73
CA ASN A 6 -4.96 12.27 -48.07
C ASN A 6 -5.46 11.84 -46.68
N PHE A 7 -5.93 10.60 -46.53
CA PHE A 7 -6.34 10.03 -45.26
C PHE A 7 -5.21 10.03 -44.25
N LEU A 8 -4.00 9.56 -44.63
CA LEU A 8 -2.84 9.53 -43.74
C LEU A 8 -2.43 10.92 -43.27
N LEU A 9 -2.50 11.94 -44.17
CA LEU A 9 -2.24 13.34 -43.77
C LEU A 9 -3.25 13.84 -42.75
N LYS A 10 -4.54 13.62 -43.00
CA LYS A 10 -5.60 14.03 -42.05
C LYS A 10 -5.46 13.31 -40.71
N ILE A 11 -5.13 12.03 -40.70
CA ILE A 11 -4.86 11.28 -39.46
C ILE A 11 -3.62 11.82 -38.72
N GLN A 12 -2.57 12.20 -39.43
CA GLN A 12 -1.39 12.78 -38.83
C GLN A 12 -1.67 14.12 -38.15
N LEU A 13 -2.57 14.91 -38.71
CA LEU A 13 -3.02 16.17 -38.10
C LEU A 13 -3.86 15.92 -36.83
N LEU A 14 -4.74 14.92 -36.86
CA LEU A 14 -5.57 14.59 -35.68
C LEU A 14 -4.80 13.85 -34.56
N TYR A 15 -3.80 13.05 -34.94
CA TYR A 15 -3.01 12.22 -34.05
C TYR A 15 -1.52 12.34 -34.37
N PRO A 16 -0.84 13.46 -33.99
CA PRO A 16 0.56 13.71 -34.34
C PRO A 16 1.53 12.62 -33.87
N ASN A 17 1.23 12.02 -32.72
CA ASN A 17 2.06 10.98 -32.08
C ASN A 17 1.82 9.57 -32.64
N LYS A 18 0.93 9.40 -33.60
CA LYS A 18 0.64 8.08 -34.18
C LYS A 18 1.70 7.68 -35.19
N ASN A 19 2.13 6.42 -35.16
CA ASN A 19 3.09 5.90 -36.14
C ASN A 19 2.42 5.71 -37.53
N ILE A 20 2.54 6.73 -38.37
CA ILE A 20 1.95 6.78 -39.72
C ILE A 20 2.54 5.73 -40.65
N LYS A 21 3.82 5.37 -40.49
CA LYS A 21 4.46 4.31 -41.31
C LYS A 21 3.78 2.95 -41.06
N LYS A 22 3.56 2.61 -39.77
CA LYS A 22 2.85 1.38 -39.37
C LYS A 22 1.40 1.39 -39.86
N LEU A 23 0.70 2.53 -39.74
CA LEU A 23 -0.64 2.69 -40.26
C LEU A 23 -0.71 2.47 -41.76
N ASN A 24 0.21 3.05 -42.53
CA ASN A 24 0.29 2.86 -43.98
C ASN A 24 0.55 1.39 -44.36
N GLN A 25 1.41 0.69 -43.63
CA GLN A 25 1.64 -0.75 -43.83
C GLN A 25 0.36 -1.57 -43.61
N ASN A 26 -0.37 -1.32 -42.52
CA ASN A 26 -1.62 -2.01 -42.21
C ASN A 26 -2.68 -1.75 -43.33
N LEU A 27 -2.80 -0.52 -43.80
CA LEU A 27 -3.70 -0.17 -44.93
C LEU A 27 -3.34 -0.83 -46.24
N LYS A 28 -2.07 -1.15 -46.49
CA LYS A 28 -1.62 -1.89 -47.67
C LYS A 28 -2.02 -3.37 -47.65
N GLN A 29 -2.12 -3.95 -46.45
CA GLN A 29 -2.47 -5.37 -46.28
C GLN A 29 -3.94 -5.67 -46.51
N ASN A 30 -4.80 -4.64 -46.67
CA ASN A 30 -6.26 -4.76 -46.83
C ASN A 30 -6.95 -5.64 -45.76
N LYS A 31 -6.36 -5.73 -44.58
CA LYS A 31 -6.90 -6.46 -43.42
C LYS A 31 -7.58 -5.51 -42.46
N TYR A 32 -8.59 -6.02 -41.76
CA TYR A 32 -9.20 -5.32 -40.67
C TYR A 32 -8.18 -5.19 -39.52
N PHE A 33 -8.11 -4.00 -38.88
CA PHE A 33 -7.27 -3.76 -37.70
C PHE A 33 -7.85 -2.64 -36.86
N TYR A 34 -7.62 -2.71 -35.56
CA TYR A 34 -8.00 -1.63 -34.65
C TYR A 34 -7.06 -0.44 -34.81
N PHE A 35 -7.61 0.71 -35.17
CA PHE A 35 -6.87 1.96 -35.25
C PHE A 35 -6.64 2.56 -33.85
N LYS A 36 -7.70 2.60 -33.04
CA LYS A 36 -7.68 3.08 -31.66
C LYS A 36 -8.81 2.40 -30.89
N LYS A 37 -8.51 1.93 -29.68
CA LYS A 37 -9.49 1.45 -28.71
C LYS A 37 -9.89 2.62 -27.80
N ASN A 38 -11.09 2.57 -27.24
CA ASN A 38 -11.61 3.54 -26.26
C ASN A 38 -11.52 4.99 -26.73
N ILE A 39 -12.30 5.35 -27.74
CA ILE A 39 -12.39 6.71 -28.25
C ILE A 39 -13.53 7.48 -27.56
N THR A 40 -13.33 8.78 -27.34
CA THR A 40 -14.38 9.69 -26.86
C THR A 40 -15.40 10.00 -27.96
N LYS A 41 -16.57 10.53 -27.57
CA LYS A 41 -17.56 11.02 -28.55
C LYS A 41 -16.99 12.11 -29.46
N GLU A 42 -16.13 12.97 -28.93
CA GLU A 42 -15.46 14.02 -29.70
C GLU A 42 -14.48 13.43 -30.72
N GLU A 43 -13.68 12.46 -30.30
CA GLU A 43 -12.76 11.74 -31.21
C GLU A 43 -13.54 10.96 -32.29
N GLN A 44 -14.65 10.32 -31.90
CA GLN A 44 -15.54 9.65 -32.84
C GLN A 44 -16.04 10.63 -33.89
N PHE A 45 -16.51 11.81 -33.48
CA PHE A 45 -16.98 12.84 -34.40
C PHE A 45 -15.87 13.33 -35.33
N LYS A 46 -14.67 13.61 -34.82
CA LYS A 46 -13.51 13.99 -35.63
C LYS A 46 -13.14 12.94 -36.67
N LEU A 47 -13.14 11.66 -36.28
CA LEU A 47 -12.86 10.56 -37.21
C LEU A 47 -13.99 10.37 -38.25
N TRP A 48 -15.24 10.48 -37.81
CA TRP A 48 -16.40 10.39 -38.67
C TRP A 48 -16.43 11.51 -39.74
N SER A 49 -16.04 12.74 -39.33
CA SER A 49 -15.96 13.91 -40.22
C SER A 49 -14.93 13.79 -41.34
N LEU A 50 -14.03 12.79 -41.29
CA LEU A 50 -13.11 12.49 -42.38
C LEU A 50 -13.83 11.95 -43.62
N GLY A 51 -15.07 11.46 -43.47
CA GLY A 51 -15.90 10.96 -44.55
C GLY A 51 -15.41 9.64 -45.20
N GLU A 52 -14.58 8.88 -44.45
CA GLU A 52 -13.99 7.64 -44.97
C GLU A 52 -14.84 6.42 -44.59
N LYS A 53 -15.45 5.79 -45.59
CA LYS A 53 -16.31 4.60 -45.41
C LYS A 53 -15.58 3.39 -44.78
N GLY A 54 -14.28 3.35 -44.84
CA GLY A 54 -13.46 2.28 -44.26
C GLY A 54 -13.19 2.45 -42.76
N ILE A 55 -13.71 3.50 -42.12
CA ILE A 55 -13.64 3.66 -40.64
C ILE A 55 -14.94 3.09 -40.07
N LEU A 56 -14.80 2.07 -39.24
CA LEU A 56 -15.92 1.46 -38.51
C LEU A 56 -15.80 1.79 -37.05
N PHE A 57 -16.94 2.01 -36.38
CA PHE A 57 -17.03 2.24 -34.95
C PHE A 57 -17.79 1.10 -34.30
N GLU A 58 -17.17 0.47 -33.35
CA GLU A 58 -17.78 -0.60 -32.54
C GLU A 58 -18.08 -0.09 -31.13
N LYS A 59 -19.24 -0.48 -30.61
CA LYS A 59 -19.57 -0.21 -29.20
C LYS A 59 -18.85 -1.24 -28.33
N THR A 60 -18.10 -0.75 -27.36
CA THR A 60 -17.46 -1.58 -26.34
C THR A 60 -17.90 -1.15 -24.96
N GLN A 61 -17.97 -2.09 -24.03
CA GLN A 61 -18.10 -1.76 -22.63
C GLN A 61 -16.75 -1.23 -22.13
N THR A 62 -16.77 -0.22 -21.28
CA THR A 62 -15.55 0.30 -20.66
C THR A 62 -15.74 0.50 -19.17
N ARG A 63 -14.64 0.40 -18.42
CA ARG A 63 -14.61 0.76 -17.02
C ARG A 63 -14.68 2.28 -16.85
N ILE A 64 -15.52 2.72 -15.93
CA ILE A 64 -15.59 4.12 -15.49
C ILE A 64 -15.35 4.15 -14.00
N TYR A 65 -14.41 4.97 -13.56
CA TYR A 65 -14.06 5.15 -12.16
C TYR A 65 -14.52 6.56 -11.70
N PRO A 66 -15.74 6.68 -11.12
CA PRO A 66 -16.33 7.98 -10.78
C PRO A 66 -15.49 8.79 -9.79
N HIS A 67 -14.84 8.09 -8.87
CA HIS A 67 -14.02 8.69 -7.80
C HIS A 67 -12.57 9.02 -8.23
N LYS A 68 -12.21 8.76 -9.49
CA LYS A 68 -10.90 9.13 -10.08
C LYS A 68 -9.72 8.60 -9.23
N ASN A 69 -9.02 9.52 -8.53
CA ASN A 69 -7.84 9.17 -7.73
C ASN A 69 -8.17 8.65 -6.32
N LEU A 70 -9.36 8.87 -5.78
CA LEU A 70 -9.67 8.60 -4.38
C LEU A 70 -9.35 7.16 -3.94
N PHE A 71 -9.53 6.20 -4.84
CA PHE A 71 -9.30 4.77 -4.58
C PHE A 71 -8.27 4.15 -5.51
N SER A 72 -7.38 4.96 -6.12
CA SER A 72 -6.49 4.52 -7.18
C SER A 72 -5.68 3.28 -6.84
N HIS A 73 -5.05 3.25 -5.67
CA HIS A 73 -4.20 2.16 -5.24
C HIS A 73 -4.96 0.92 -4.75
N VAL A 74 -6.25 1.06 -4.43
CA VAL A 74 -7.08 -0.07 -3.99
C VAL A 74 -7.83 -0.69 -5.17
N ILE A 75 -8.54 0.14 -5.94
CA ILE A 75 -9.29 -0.35 -7.11
C ILE A 75 -8.34 -0.83 -8.19
N GLY A 76 -7.25 -0.06 -8.43
CA GLY A 76 -6.28 -0.43 -9.46
C GLY A 76 -6.76 -0.08 -10.86
N GLN A 77 -6.15 -0.70 -11.86
CA GLN A 77 -6.35 -0.38 -13.27
C GLN A 77 -6.62 -1.63 -14.12
N VAL A 78 -7.22 -1.40 -15.29
CA VAL A 78 -7.34 -2.39 -16.36
C VAL A 78 -6.48 -2.00 -17.57
N ASP A 79 -6.08 -2.98 -18.38
CA ASP A 79 -5.44 -2.75 -19.67
C ASP A 79 -6.45 -2.34 -20.76
N GLU A 80 -5.99 -2.21 -22.01
CA GLU A 80 -6.85 -1.86 -23.15
C GLU A 80 -7.87 -2.94 -23.51
N ASP A 81 -7.65 -4.17 -23.07
CA ASP A 81 -8.53 -5.32 -23.27
C ASP A 81 -9.40 -5.61 -22.05
N HIS A 82 -9.45 -4.66 -21.11
CA HIS A 82 -10.20 -4.74 -19.84
C HIS A 82 -9.76 -5.88 -18.91
N ASN A 83 -8.48 -6.32 -18.98
CA ASN A 83 -7.90 -7.19 -17.98
C ASN A 83 -7.37 -6.36 -16.83
N GLY A 84 -7.66 -6.78 -15.60
CA GLY A 84 -7.12 -6.14 -14.40
C GLY A 84 -5.59 -6.28 -14.33
N ILE A 85 -4.88 -5.16 -14.12
CA ILE A 85 -3.42 -5.13 -14.04
C ILE A 85 -2.90 -4.75 -12.67
N SER A 86 -3.76 -4.21 -11.81
CA SER A 86 -3.43 -3.87 -10.41
C SER A 86 -4.68 -3.84 -9.52
N GLY A 87 -4.49 -3.86 -8.21
CA GLY A 87 -5.52 -3.72 -7.20
C GLY A 87 -6.65 -4.74 -7.29
N ILE A 88 -7.84 -4.35 -6.89
CA ILE A 88 -9.05 -5.17 -6.94
C ILE A 88 -9.37 -5.59 -8.38
N GLU A 89 -9.17 -4.72 -9.38
CA GLU A 89 -9.38 -5.07 -10.79
C GLU A 89 -8.55 -6.30 -11.21
N LYS A 90 -7.32 -6.42 -10.71
CA LYS A 90 -6.46 -7.59 -10.96
C LYS A 90 -6.87 -8.79 -10.14
N SER A 91 -6.99 -8.63 -8.83
CA SER A 91 -7.23 -9.74 -7.91
C SER A 91 -8.61 -10.39 -8.13
N PHE A 92 -9.59 -9.62 -8.60
CA PHE A 92 -10.95 -10.09 -8.88
C PHE A 92 -11.32 -10.00 -10.35
N ASN A 93 -10.33 -10.06 -11.26
CA ASN A 93 -10.53 -9.89 -12.71
C ASN A 93 -11.66 -10.77 -13.27
N ASP A 94 -11.65 -12.06 -12.96
CA ASP A 94 -12.66 -13.01 -13.49
C ASP A 94 -14.04 -12.76 -12.88
N HIS A 95 -14.10 -12.43 -11.58
CA HIS A 95 -15.36 -12.05 -10.93
C HIS A 95 -15.95 -10.81 -11.60
N LEU A 96 -15.15 -9.77 -11.81
CA LEU A 96 -15.59 -8.50 -12.38
C LEU A 96 -15.95 -8.60 -13.87
N LYS A 97 -15.43 -9.59 -14.60
CA LYS A 97 -15.74 -9.84 -16.01
C LYS A 97 -16.96 -10.71 -16.22
N PHE A 98 -17.08 -11.78 -15.45
CA PHE A 98 -18.02 -12.85 -15.74
C PHE A 98 -19.16 -12.96 -14.74
N ASN A 99 -19.01 -12.39 -13.55
CA ASN A 99 -20.05 -12.46 -12.52
C ASN A 99 -21.00 -11.27 -12.64
N LYS A 100 -22.31 -11.54 -12.51
CA LYS A 100 -23.35 -10.50 -12.53
C LYS A 100 -23.53 -9.81 -11.17
N LYS A 101 -22.98 -10.39 -10.09
CA LYS A 101 -23.07 -9.81 -8.75
C LYS A 101 -22.00 -8.74 -8.56
N SER A 102 -22.38 -7.61 -7.98
CA SER A 102 -21.47 -6.55 -7.60
C SER A 102 -20.50 -7.04 -6.53
N LEU A 103 -19.23 -6.67 -6.64
CA LEU A 103 -18.24 -6.82 -5.57
C LEU A 103 -18.40 -5.62 -4.62
N VAL A 104 -18.76 -5.89 -3.37
CA VAL A 104 -18.95 -4.84 -2.36
C VAL A 104 -17.70 -4.73 -1.51
N THR A 105 -17.14 -3.52 -1.42
CA THR A 105 -15.95 -3.27 -0.60
C THR A 105 -16.31 -2.79 0.80
N THR A 106 -15.37 -2.90 1.73
CA THR A 106 -15.47 -2.39 3.11
C THR A 106 -15.17 -0.90 3.22
N LEU A 107 -14.65 -0.31 2.14
CA LEU A 107 -14.20 1.08 2.12
C LEU A 107 -15.38 2.06 2.32
N ASP A 108 -15.15 3.06 3.18
CA ASP A 108 -16.02 4.20 3.35
C ASP A 108 -15.49 5.40 2.55
N ALA A 109 -16.29 5.89 1.60
CA ALA A 109 -15.85 6.96 0.70
C ALA A 109 -15.62 8.29 1.42
N ASN A 110 -16.40 8.61 2.47
CA ASN A 110 -16.25 9.84 3.22
C ASN A 110 -14.98 9.80 4.07
N ILE A 111 -14.75 8.70 4.77
CA ILE A 111 -13.54 8.49 5.58
C ILE A 111 -12.31 8.50 4.67
N GLN A 112 -12.36 7.79 3.54
CA GLN A 112 -11.26 7.79 2.56
C GLN A 112 -10.93 9.20 2.06
N PHE A 113 -11.95 9.99 1.76
CA PHE A 113 -11.79 11.37 1.31
C PHE A 113 -11.15 12.24 2.40
N LEU A 114 -11.68 12.21 3.62
CA LEU A 114 -11.14 13.00 4.73
C LEU A 114 -9.67 12.67 5.02
N ILE A 115 -9.34 11.39 5.14
CA ILE A 115 -7.96 10.95 5.40
C ILE A 115 -7.03 11.36 4.24
N ARG A 116 -7.50 11.26 3.00
CA ARG A 116 -6.73 11.68 1.84
C ARG A 116 -6.40 13.17 1.88
N GLU A 117 -7.40 14.02 2.14
CA GLU A 117 -7.20 15.48 2.22
C GLU A 117 -6.23 15.86 3.35
N GLU A 118 -6.37 15.26 4.52
CA GLU A 118 -5.44 15.48 5.64
C GLU A 118 -4.01 15.05 5.30
N LEU A 119 -3.83 13.88 4.71
CA LEU A 119 -2.50 13.43 4.27
C LEU A 119 -1.89 14.36 3.23
N MET A 120 -2.68 14.90 2.30
CA MET A 120 -2.20 15.89 1.33
C MET A 120 -1.76 17.19 2.00
N ASN A 121 -2.46 17.65 3.04
CA ASN A 121 -2.08 18.80 3.82
C ASN A 121 -0.77 18.56 4.58
N PHE A 122 -0.65 17.44 5.28
CA PHE A 122 0.59 17.04 5.97
C PHE A 122 1.75 16.92 5.00
N GLN A 123 1.54 16.33 3.82
CA GLN A 123 2.58 16.21 2.81
C GLN A 123 3.14 17.56 2.37
N LYS A 124 2.29 18.57 2.25
CA LYS A 124 2.71 19.96 1.96
C LYS A 124 3.49 20.58 3.12
N ILE A 125 2.99 20.42 4.36
CA ILE A 125 3.62 20.98 5.57
C ILE A 125 5.03 20.41 5.77
N PHE A 126 5.17 19.09 5.64
CA PHE A 126 6.43 18.37 5.91
C PHE A 126 7.30 18.18 4.67
N ASN A 127 6.86 18.64 3.49
CA ASN A 127 7.54 18.44 2.21
C ASN A 127 7.95 16.97 1.98
N SER A 128 7.05 16.04 2.31
CA SER A 128 7.33 14.61 2.21
C SER A 128 7.12 14.08 0.79
N ILE A 129 7.97 13.13 0.38
CA ILE A 129 7.90 12.50 -0.96
C ILE A 129 6.72 11.54 -1.12
N GLY A 130 6.09 11.17 -0.02
CA GLY A 130 4.92 10.29 -0.01
C GLY A 130 4.37 10.12 1.40
N SER A 131 3.12 9.71 1.48
CA SER A 131 2.42 9.42 2.74
C SER A 131 1.44 8.27 2.54
N ALA A 132 1.09 7.60 3.61
CA ALA A 132 0.11 6.52 3.56
C ALA A 132 -0.64 6.39 4.90
N SER A 133 -1.87 5.90 4.83
CA SER A 133 -2.70 5.60 5.99
C SER A 133 -3.56 4.37 5.74
N ILE A 134 -3.81 3.61 6.80
CA ILE A 134 -4.80 2.54 6.85
C ILE A 134 -5.67 2.77 8.07
N LEU A 135 -6.99 2.73 7.88
CA LEU A 135 -7.97 2.65 8.94
C LEU A 135 -8.66 1.30 8.87
N MET A 136 -8.60 0.53 9.95
CA MET A 136 -9.14 -0.81 10.03
C MET A 136 -9.97 -0.99 11.30
N ASP A 137 -11.10 -1.69 11.18
CA ASP A 137 -11.89 -2.13 12.34
C ASP A 137 -11.19 -3.30 13.03
N VAL A 138 -10.85 -3.12 14.29
CA VAL A 138 -10.09 -4.08 15.10
C VAL A 138 -10.87 -5.37 15.39
N ASN A 139 -12.21 -5.35 15.31
CA ASN A 139 -13.06 -6.50 15.66
C ASN A 139 -13.26 -7.47 14.48
N ASN A 140 -13.20 -6.98 13.24
CA ASN A 140 -13.55 -7.79 12.07
C ASN A 140 -12.55 -7.72 10.92
N GLY A 141 -11.51 -6.86 11.03
CA GLY A 141 -10.48 -6.70 10.01
C GLY A 141 -10.92 -5.90 8.77
N ASN A 142 -12.11 -5.31 8.75
CA ASN A 142 -12.56 -4.50 7.64
C ASN A 142 -11.69 -3.25 7.49
N VAL A 143 -11.06 -3.10 6.33
CA VAL A 143 -10.32 -1.89 5.99
C VAL A 143 -11.31 -0.84 5.49
N LEU A 144 -11.54 0.18 6.32
CA LEU A 144 -12.47 1.27 6.04
C LEU A 144 -11.85 2.36 5.15
N SER A 145 -10.53 2.52 5.24
CA SER A 145 -9.76 3.44 4.40
C SER A 145 -8.35 2.92 4.18
N LEU A 146 -7.86 3.09 2.96
CA LEU A 146 -6.49 2.80 2.56
C LEU A 146 -6.03 3.87 1.57
N VAL A 147 -5.22 4.80 2.04
CA VAL A 147 -4.69 5.91 1.26
C VAL A 147 -3.20 5.74 1.06
N SER A 148 -2.74 5.96 -0.16
CA SER A 148 -1.33 6.06 -0.53
C SER A 148 -1.14 7.28 -1.42
N LEU A 149 -0.18 8.15 -1.08
CA LEU A 149 0.15 9.37 -1.83
C LEU A 149 1.63 9.35 -2.25
N PRO A 150 1.96 9.94 -3.40
CA PRO A 150 1.05 10.52 -4.39
C PRO A 150 0.15 9.47 -5.04
N ASP A 151 -1.05 9.89 -5.42
CA ASP A 151 -2.02 9.08 -6.13
C ASP A 151 -2.12 9.47 -7.62
N PHE A 152 -2.99 8.80 -8.37
CA PHE A 152 -3.16 9.00 -9.81
C PHE A 152 -4.62 8.87 -10.22
N ASP A 153 -5.01 9.53 -11.32
CA ASP A 153 -6.35 9.37 -11.88
C ASP A 153 -6.44 8.04 -12.65
N ILE A 154 -7.22 7.09 -12.12
CA ILE A 154 -7.39 5.74 -12.70
C ILE A 154 -7.92 5.81 -14.15
N ASN A 155 -8.72 6.83 -14.49
CA ASN A 155 -9.26 6.99 -15.84
C ASN A 155 -8.19 7.45 -16.86
N LYS A 156 -7.04 7.94 -16.38
CA LYS A 156 -5.93 8.40 -17.21
C LYS A 156 -4.80 7.38 -17.15
N ARG A 157 -4.62 6.63 -18.21
CA ARG A 157 -3.51 5.69 -18.28
C ARG A 157 -2.18 6.44 -18.40
N GLN A 158 -1.30 6.19 -17.43
CA GLN A 158 0.06 6.72 -17.39
C GLN A 158 1.06 5.59 -17.63
N THR A 159 2.35 5.91 -17.79
CA THR A 159 3.41 4.93 -17.96
C THR A 159 3.64 4.11 -16.68
N ILE A 160 3.98 2.83 -16.84
CA ILE A 160 4.10 1.85 -15.72
C ILE A 160 5.23 2.20 -14.73
N ASP A 161 6.21 2.99 -15.16
CA ASP A 161 7.41 3.32 -14.36
C ASP A 161 7.22 4.50 -13.40
N ASP A 162 6.00 5.03 -13.26
CA ASP A 162 5.72 6.13 -12.36
C ASP A 162 5.65 5.64 -10.90
N LEU A 163 6.47 6.24 -10.02
CA LEU A 163 6.49 5.99 -8.58
C LEU A 163 5.13 6.24 -7.89
N ASN A 164 4.23 6.96 -8.56
CA ASN A 164 2.87 7.19 -8.09
C ASN A 164 2.02 5.90 -8.05
N TYR A 165 2.40 4.85 -8.81
CA TYR A 165 1.70 3.57 -8.78
C TYR A 165 2.03 2.70 -7.57
N ILE A 166 3.03 3.06 -6.78
CA ILE A 166 3.40 2.29 -5.59
C ILE A 166 2.35 2.50 -4.49
N ASN A 167 1.68 1.41 -4.11
CA ASN A 167 0.84 1.41 -2.91
C ASN A 167 1.73 1.38 -1.66
N ARG A 168 2.03 2.54 -1.10
CA ARG A 168 2.90 2.69 0.08
C ARG A 168 2.32 2.07 1.34
N ALA A 169 1.00 1.94 1.41
CA ALA A 169 0.32 1.37 2.58
C ALA A 169 0.50 -0.15 2.67
N THR A 170 0.46 -0.85 1.53
CA THR A 170 0.51 -2.31 1.51
C THR A 170 1.86 -2.86 1.03
N LYS A 171 2.48 -2.21 0.03
CA LYS A 171 3.73 -2.68 -0.59
C LYS A 171 4.98 -2.02 0.00
N GLY A 172 4.86 -0.81 0.56
CA GLY A 172 5.97 -0.13 1.20
C GLY A 172 6.46 -0.89 2.44
N VAL A 173 7.76 -1.07 2.55
CA VAL A 173 8.41 -1.77 3.66
C VAL A 173 9.32 -0.80 4.39
N TYR A 174 9.11 -0.61 5.68
CA TYR A 174 9.73 0.45 6.48
C TYR A 174 10.26 -0.06 7.80
N GLU A 175 11.30 0.59 8.33
CA GLU A 175 11.66 0.55 9.74
C GLU A 175 10.80 1.59 10.47
N LEU A 176 9.86 1.16 11.29
CA LEU A 176 8.84 2.04 11.86
C LEU A 176 9.22 2.63 13.23
N GLY A 177 10.40 2.28 13.74
CA GLY A 177 10.94 2.88 14.96
C GLY A 177 10.07 2.64 16.20
N SER A 178 9.89 3.66 17.01
CA SER A 178 9.31 3.56 18.36
C SER A 178 7.88 3.03 18.44
N VAL A 179 7.10 3.03 17.37
CA VAL A 179 5.79 2.36 17.35
C VAL A 179 5.91 0.85 17.58
N PHE A 180 7.10 0.29 17.38
CA PHE A 180 7.42 -1.11 17.62
C PHE A 180 7.47 -1.49 19.12
N LYS A 181 7.70 -0.52 20.01
CA LYS A 181 7.79 -0.74 21.46
C LYS A 181 6.51 -1.28 22.05
N THR A 182 5.36 -0.98 21.46
CA THR A 182 4.08 -1.58 21.83
C THR A 182 4.12 -3.10 21.69
N PHE A 183 4.72 -3.62 20.62
CA PHE A 183 4.87 -5.08 20.45
C PHE A 183 5.87 -5.68 21.43
N THR A 184 6.92 -4.94 21.78
CA THR A 184 7.87 -5.39 22.81
C THR A 184 7.21 -5.51 24.18
N LEU A 185 6.43 -4.50 24.58
CA LEU A 185 5.66 -4.55 25.82
C LEU A 185 4.63 -5.69 25.78
N ALA A 186 3.83 -5.76 24.72
CA ALA A 186 2.81 -6.80 24.55
C ALA A 186 3.42 -8.21 24.58
N GLY A 187 4.56 -8.44 23.91
CA GLY A 187 5.29 -9.69 23.98
C GLY A 187 5.76 -10.05 25.37
N GLY A 188 6.23 -9.07 26.15
CA GLY A 188 6.63 -9.28 27.54
C GLY A 188 5.48 -9.65 28.46
N LEU A 189 4.32 -9.02 28.28
CA LEU A 189 3.09 -9.33 29.01
C LEU A 189 2.55 -10.70 28.60
N ASN A 190 2.51 -11.02 27.29
CA ASN A 190 2.04 -12.30 26.78
C ASN A 190 2.88 -13.49 27.27
N GLU A 191 4.20 -13.31 27.38
CA GLU A 191 5.12 -14.32 27.90
C GLU A 191 5.14 -14.40 29.43
N GLY A 192 4.41 -13.51 30.13
CA GLY A 192 4.36 -13.45 31.58
C GLY A 192 5.70 -13.12 32.25
N VAL A 193 6.63 -12.48 31.52
CA VAL A 193 7.96 -12.11 32.03
C VAL A 193 7.99 -10.71 32.63
N ILE A 194 6.92 -9.94 32.44
CA ILE A 194 6.66 -8.64 33.08
C ILE A 194 5.17 -8.46 33.34
N GLU A 195 4.87 -7.59 34.27
CA GLU A 195 3.59 -6.92 34.54
C GLU A 195 3.72 -5.46 34.12
N THR A 196 2.60 -4.71 34.04
CA THR A 196 2.63 -3.28 33.68
C THR A 196 3.41 -2.42 34.67
N ASP A 197 3.35 -2.78 35.93
CA ASP A 197 4.03 -2.14 37.08
C ASP A 197 5.43 -2.71 37.37
N SER A 198 5.88 -3.72 36.61
CA SER A 198 7.24 -4.28 36.78
C SER A 198 8.30 -3.19 36.72
N GLU A 199 9.10 -3.08 37.80
CA GLU A 199 10.14 -2.06 37.91
C GLU A 199 11.42 -2.43 37.15
N PHE A 200 12.00 -1.41 36.53
CA PHE A 200 13.30 -1.43 35.88
C PHE A 200 14.15 -0.32 36.48
N ASN A 201 15.04 -0.68 37.35
CA ASN A 201 15.91 0.25 38.11
C ASN A 201 17.29 0.35 37.44
N ASP A 202 17.96 1.48 37.67
CA ASP A 202 19.33 1.76 37.20
C ASP A 202 19.52 1.61 35.68
N LEU A 203 18.52 2.02 34.92
CA LEU A 203 18.62 2.03 33.46
C LEU A 203 19.67 3.05 33.00
N PRO A 204 20.76 2.60 32.34
CA PRO A 204 21.80 3.54 31.88
C PRO A 204 21.30 4.37 30.70
N LYS A 205 21.88 5.54 30.51
CA LYS A 205 21.55 6.37 29.33
C LYS A 205 22.04 5.79 28.02
N LYS A 206 23.02 4.89 28.06
CA LYS A 206 23.61 4.21 26.91
C LYS A 206 24.02 2.79 27.28
N ILE A 207 23.88 1.89 26.33
CA ILE A 207 24.44 0.54 26.35
C ILE A 207 25.26 0.30 25.10
N THR A 208 26.22 -0.60 25.16
CA THR A 208 27.04 -0.98 24.00
C THR A 208 26.67 -2.40 23.58
N CYS A 209 26.47 -2.60 22.29
CA CYS A 209 26.22 -3.90 21.71
C CYS A 209 27.08 -4.07 20.45
N ALA A 210 27.98 -5.08 20.45
CA ALA A 210 28.92 -5.33 19.35
C ALA A 210 29.66 -4.07 18.86
N GLY A 211 30.12 -3.24 19.79
CA GLY A 211 30.87 -2.00 19.48
C GLY A 211 29.98 -0.82 19.04
N LYS A 212 28.67 -0.98 18.90
CA LYS A 212 27.73 0.11 18.59
C LYS A 212 27.00 0.57 19.84
N SER A 213 26.85 1.88 19.97
CA SER A 213 26.11 2.48 21.10
C SER A 213 24.60 2.53 20.80
N ILE A 214 23.80 2.09 21.75
CA ILE A 214 22.35 2.29 21.80
C ILE A 214 22.09 3.26 22.96
N GLY A 215 21.44 4.37 22.70
CA GLY A 215 21.13 5.39 23.70
C GLY A 215 19.66 5.78 23.73
N GLU A 216 19.27 6.49 24.77
CA GLU A 216 17.97 7.15 24.81
C GLU A 216 17.95 8.33 23.80
N TYR A 217 16.78 8.64 23.27
CA TYR A 217 16.59 9.78 22.38
C TYR A 217 16.54 11.10 23.17
N ASP A 218 16.14 11.04 24.45
CA ASP A 218 16.08 12.16 25.38
C ASP A 218 16.76 11.81 26.72
N ASN A 219 17.75 12.61 27.09
CA ASN A 219 18.48 12.46 28.34
C ASN A 219 17.61 12.67 29.61
N LYS A 220 16.40 13.26 29.46
CA LYS A 220 15.44 13.47 30.52
C LYS A 220 14.68 12.21 30.94
N ILE A 221 14.74 11.13 30.15
CA ILE A 221 14.11 9.86 30.52
C ILE A 221 14.73 9.37 31.84
N PRO A 222 13.93 9.10 32.90
CA PRO A 222 14.46 8.62 34.19
C PRO A 222 15.21 7.30 34.08
N ASN A 223 16.07 7.03 35.06
CA ASN A 223 16.79 5.75 35.13
C ASN A 223 15.95 4.64 35.77
N ASN A 224 14.92 4.99 36.55
CA ASN A 224 13.98 4.05 37.14
C ASN A 224 12.61 4.26 36.53
N LEU A 225 12.06 3.22 35.95
CA LEU A 225 10.78 3.24 35.24
C LEU A 225 10.05 1.93 35.44
N THR A 226 8.72 1.97 35.47
CA THR A 226 7.91 0.77 35.28
C THR A 226 7.83 0.37 33.80
N ALA A 227 7.36 -0.84 33.52
CA ALA A 227 7.16 -1.30 32.15
C ALA A 227 6.21 -0.37 31.40
N GLU A 228 5.12 0.10 32.02
CA GLU A 228 4.20 1.08 31.45
C GLU A 228 4.90 2.41 31.16
N GLU A 229 5.67 2.95 32.10
CA GLU A 229 6.39 4.21 31.90
C GLU A 229 7.44 4.13 30.80
N ILE A 230 8.07 2.96 30.57
CA ILE A 230 8.99 2.72 29.46
C ILE A 230 8.27 2.97 28.13
N LEU A 231 7.02 2.50 27.97
CA LEU A 231 6.24 2.74 26.77
C LEU A 231 5.80 4.21 26.68
N ILE A 232 5.24 4.78 27.73
CA ILE A 232 4.75 6.17 27.77
C ILE A 232 5.86 7.16 27.42
N ARG A 233 7.07 6.95 27.96
CA ARG A 233 8.23 7.81 27.71
C ARG A 233 9.03 7.39 26.48
N SER A 234 8.61 6.34 25.79
CA SER A 234 9.30 5.80 24.62
C SER A 234 10.80 5.49 24.91
N GLY A 235 11.10 4.88 26.07
CA GLY A 235 12.47 4.54 26.49
C GLY A 235 13.07 3.43 25.63
N ASN A 236 14.22 3.68 25.03
CA ASN A 236 14.94 2.68 24.22
C ASN A 236 15.55 1.61 25.09
N ILE A 237 16.26 2.03 26.15
CA ILE A 237 16.99 1.09 27.03
C ILE A 237 16.02 0.21 27.81
N GLY A 238 14.91 0.78 28.31
CA GLY A 238 13.86 0.02 28.94
C GLY A 238 13.27 -1.05 28.01
N SER A 239 12.99 -0.69 26.76
CA SER A 239 12.51 -1.64 25.75
C SER A 239 13.52 -2.77 25.48
N VAL A 240 14.82 -2.46 25.45
CA VAL A 240 15.87 -3.49 25.34
C VAL A 240 15.83 -4.43 26.54
N ARG A 241 15.65 -3.92 27.75
CA ARG A 241 15.56 -4.76 28.97
C ARG A 241 14.34 -5.68 28.97
N ILE A 242 13.18 -5.18 28.53
CA ILE A 242 12.00 -6.01 28.33
C ILE A 242 12.29 -7.13 27.33
N ALA A 243 12.82 -6.79 26.16
CA ALA A 243 13.15 -7.77 25.13
C ALA A 243 14.18 -8.81 25.59
N GLN A 244 15.16 -8.42 26.41
CA GLN A 244 16.10 -9.34 27.02
C GLN A 244 15.44 -10.34 27.98
N LYS A 245 14.41 -9.93 28.75
CA LYS A 245 13.61 -10.84 29.56
C LYS A 245 12.79 -11.83 28.71
N ILE A 246 12.24 -11.39 27.58
CA ILE A 246 11.52 -12.25 26.62
C ILE A 246 12.47 -13.28 25.99
N GLY A 247 13.65 -12.84 25.56
CA GLY A 247 14.61 -13.62 24.79
C GLY A 247 14.30 -13.64 23.29
N GLU A 248 15.34 -13.95 22.49
CA GLU A 248 15.27 -13.81 21.02
C GLU A 248 14.22 -14.74 20.38
N ILE A 249 14.20 -16.01 20.80
CA ILE A 249 13.31 -17.02 20.17
C ILE A 249 11.84 -16.66 20.43
N LYS A 250 11.49 -16.34 21.68
CA LYS A 250 10.11 -15.99 22.05
C LYS A 250 9.66 -14.68 21.40
N MET A 251 10.52 -13.67 21.37
CA MET A 251 10.23 -12.40 20.71
C MET A 251 9.99 -12.58 19.21
N ARG A 252 10.81 -13.40 18.57
CA ARG A 252 10.63 -13.73 17.16
C ARG A 252 9.30 -14.46 16.89
N ASN A 253 9.01 -15.50 17.66
CA ASN A 253 7.76 -16.27 17.52
C ASN A 253 6.54 -15.36 17.70
N PHE A 254 6.54 -14.53 18.73
CA PHE A 254 5.47 -13.57 18.98
C PHE A 254 5.25 -12.63 17.76
N LEU A 255 6.31 -12.06 17.20
CA LEU A 255 6.21 -11.18 16.02
C LEU A 255 5.75 -11.92 14.77
N GLU A 256 6.07 -13.21 14.62
CA GLU A 256 5.58 -14.06 13.55
C GLU A 256 4.08 -14.35 13.71
N GLU A 257 3.64 -14.69 14.92
CA GLU A 257 2.25 -15.01 15.24
C GLU A 257 1.31 -13.83 15.00
N ILE A 258 1.69 -12.63 15.41
CA ILE A 258 0.89 -11.42 15.16
C ILE A 258 1.05 -10.87 13.73
N GLY A 259 1.85 -11.51 12.88
CA GLY A 259 1.98 -11.21 11.45
C GLY A 259 2.86 -10.01 11.10
N ILE A 260 3.72 -9.55 12.04
CA ILE A 260 4.57 -8.35 11.83
C ILE A 260 5.72 -8.63 10.86
N ILE A 261 6.34 -9.81 10.92
CA ILE A 261 7.53 -10.14 10.14
C ILE A 261 7.29 -11.19 9.05
N ASN A 262 6.07 -11.68 8.92
CA ASN A 262 5.67 -12.61 7.86
C ASN A 262 4.78 -11.92 6.83
N LYS A 263 4.84 -12.37 5.58
CA LYS A 263 3.89 -11.91 4.57
C LYS A 263 2.47 -12.31 4.96
N ILE A 264 1.55 -11.36 4.96
CA ILE A 264 0.13 -11.60 5.24
C ILE A 264 -0.67 -11.74 3.94
N LYS A 265 -1.81 -12.44 4.04
CA LYS A 265 -2.79 -12.51 2.94
C LYS A 265 -3.62 -11.23 2.94
N PHE A 266 -3.92 -10.74 1.76
CA PHE A 266 -4.78 -9.59 1.57
C PHE A 266 -5.50 -9.69 0.22
N ASP A 267 -6.59 -8.94 0.05
CA ASP A 267 -7.44 -9.05 -1.15
C ASP A 267 -6.82 -8.48 -2.42
N ILE A 268 -5.72 -7.72 -2.32
CA ILE A 268 -4.94 -7.28 -3.46
C ILE A 268 -3.54 -7.90 -3.44
N GLU A 269 -2.94 -8.06 -4.62
CA GLU A 269 -1.64 -8.73 -4.76
C GLU A 269 -0.44 -7.86 -4.37
N GLU A 270 -0.63 -6.53 -4.36
CA GLU A 270 0.39 -5.53 -4.04
C GLU A 270 0.67 -5.48 -2.54
N VAL A 271 1.15 -6.59 -1.98
CA VAL A 271 1.55 -6.72 -0.57
C VAL A 271 3.05 -6.90 -0.48
N GLY A 272 3.70 -6.03 0.28
CA GLY A 272 5.12 -6.10 0.58
C GLY A 272 5.44 -7.28 1.49
N GLN A 273 6.68 -7.69 1.45
CA GLN A 273 7.22 -8.68 2.37
C GLN A 273 8.31 -8.04 3.20
N PRO A 274 8.26 -8.13 4.54
CA PRO A 274 9.34 -7.69 5.39
C PRO A 274 10.67 -8.27 4.94
N LEU A 275 11.74 -7.48 5.01
CA LEU A 275 13.06 -7.95 4.67
C LEU A 275 13.50 -9.03 5.67
N PRO A 276 14.16 -10.10 5.21
CA PRO A 276 14.66 -11.15 6.09
C PRO A 276 15.56 -10.57 7.19
N THR A 277 15.17 -10.79 8.44
CA THR A 277 15.95 -10.33 9.58
C THR A 277 16.97 -11.40 9.96
N LYS A 278 18.26 -11.07 9.81
CA LYS A 278 19.33 -11.92 10.37
C LYS A 278 19.42 -11.65 11.87
N TRP A 279 18.91 -12.54 12.68
CA TRP A 279 19.02 -12.51 14.12
C TRP A 279 20.47 -12.75 14.54
N GLY A 280 20.98 -11.98 15.48
CA GLY A 280 22.35 -12.03 15.95
C GLY A 280 22.52 -11.16 17.19
N LYS A 281 23.74 -11.08 17.74
CA LYS A 281 24.06 -10.54 19.09
C LYS A 281 23.35 -9.24 19.50
N CYS A 282 23.06 -8.33 18.54
CA CYS A 282 22.41 -7.05 18.86
C CYS A 282 21.01 -6.90 18.29
N LYS A 283 20.55 -7.88 17.53
CA LYS A 283 19.30 -7.74 16.79
C LYS A 283 18.08 -7.64 17.69
N LEU A 284 18.02 -8.49 18.73
CA LEU A 284 16.97 -8.42 19.72
C LEU A 284 16.89 -7.01 20.35
N ALA A 285 18.05 -6.45 20.73
CA ALA A 285 18.10 -5.12 21.33
C ALA A 285 17.59 -4.03 20.37
N THR A 286 18.01 -4.03 19.10
CA THR A 286 17.57 -3.00 18.15
C THR A 286 16.14 -3.21 17.70
N ALA A 287 15.70 -4.45 17.48
CA ALA A 287 14.32 -4.78 17.12
C ALA A 287 13.31 -4.35 18.19
N SER A 288 13.69 -4.36 19.48
CA SER A 288 12.80 -3.99 20.57
C SER A 288 12.26 -2.56 20.49
N PHE A 289 12.94 -1.67 19.79
CA PHE A 289 12.48 -0.30 19.52
C PHE A 289 12.34 0.01 18.02
N GLY A 290 12.20 -1.05 17.18
CA GLY A 290 11.87 -0.95 15.77
C GLY A 290 13.02 -0.54 14.84
N HIS A 291 14.28 -0.73 15.25
CA HIS A 291 15.44 -0.46 14.42
C HIS A 291 16.03 -1.76 13.85
N GLY A 292 16.33 -1.74 12.55
CA GLY A 292 16.83 -2.90 11.82
C GLY A 292 15.80 -4.02 11.61
N ILE A 293 14.53 -3.79 11.89
CA ILE A 293 13.40 -4.67 11.60
C ILE A 293 12.43 -3.92 10.72
N THR A 294 11.95 -4.58 9.68
CA THR A 294 11.07 -3.96 8.70
C THR A 294 9.69 -4.60 8.66
N THR A 295 8.67 -3.82 8.36
CA THR A 295 7.31 -4.28 8.17
C THR A 295 6.55 -3.33 7.24
N THR A 296 5.34 -3.69 6.83
CA THR A 296 4.44 -2.81 6.08
C THR A 296 3.45 -2.12 7.02
N LEU A 297 2.83 -1.01 6.57
CA LEU A 297 1.74 -0.40 7.33
C LEU A 297 0.57 -1.37 7.56
N LEU A 298 0.26 -2.20 6.56
CA LEU A 298 -0.81 -3.19 6.66
C LEU A 298 -0.54 -4.21 7.78
N GLN A 299 0.69 -4.71 7.88
CA GLN A 299 1.09 -5.62 8.95
C GLN A 299 1.09 -4.93 10.31
N LEU A 300 1.57 -3.67 10.37
CA LEU A 300 1.50 -2.87 11.57
C LEU A 300 0.04 -2.71 12.05
N ALA A 301 -0.87 -2.34 11.16
CA ALA A 301 -2.29 -2.20 11.47
C ALA A 301 -2.90 -3.51 12.00
N LYS A 302 -2.57 -4.65 11.36
CA LYS A 302 -2.98 -5.97 11.83
C LYS A 302 -2.47 -6.26 13.25
N GLY A 303 -1.17 -6.07 13.50
CA GLY A 303 -0.56 -6.32 14.81
C GLY A 303 -1.19 -5.46 15.92
N TYR A 304 -1.39 -4.17 15.66
CA TYR A 304 -2.08 -3.28 16.59
C TYR A 304 -3.54 -3.70 16.84
N SER A 305 -4.24 -4.17 15.80
CA SER A 305 -5.62 -4.65 15.95
C SER A 305 -5.70 -5.89 16.83
N ILE A 306 -4.75 -6.83 16.71
CA ILE A 306 -4.68 -8.01 17.57
C ILE A 306 -4.49 -7.61 19.05
N ILE A 307 -3.58 -6.65 19.32
CA ILE A 307 -3.39 -6.14 20.67
C ILE A 307 -4.65 -5.46 21.21
N SER A 308 -5.35 -4.68 20.34
CA SER A 308 -6.49 -3.86 20.77
C SER A 308 -7.79 -4.64 20.90
N ASN A 309 -7.92 -5.82 20.28
CA ASN A 309 -9.14 -6.63 20.32
C ASN A 309 -9.11 -7.78 21.34
N GLY A 310 -8.11 -7.80 22.21
CA GLY A 310 -7.95 -8.84 23.23
C GLY A 310 -7.14 -10.06 22.77
N GLY A 311 -6.33 -9.93 21.72
CA GLY A 311 -5.42 -10.98 21.24
C GLY A 311 -5.99 -11.88 20.14
N TYR A 312 -7.18 -11.58 19.62
CA TYR A 312 -7.78 -12.38 18.55
C TYR A 312 -7.14 -12.08 17.19
N ASP A 313 -6.66 -13.12 16.51
CA ASP A 313 -6.15 -12.98 15.14
C ASP A 313 -7.28 -12.61 14.17
N ILE A 314 -7.09 -11.53 13.44
CA ILE A 314 -8.00 -11.06 12.39
C ILE A 314 -7.24 -10.93 11.07
N GLN A 315 -7.96 -11.18 9.98
CA GLN A 315 -7.41 -10.98 8.64
C GLN A 315 -7.93 -9.67 8.06
N PRO A 316 -7.05 -8.74 7.69
CA PRO A 316 -7.44 -7.53 6.98
C PRO A 316 -8.19 -7.88 5.69
N THR A 317 -9.27 -7.18 5.41
CA THR A 317 -10.05 -7.39 4.18
C THR A 317 -10.59 -6.07 3.63
N LEU A 318 -10.64 -6.00 2.29
CA LEU A 318 -11.27 -4.93 1.51
C LEU A 318 -12.67 -5.33 1.03
N ILE A 319 -13.06 -6.60 1.20
CA ILE A 319 -14.28 -7.16 0.64
C ILE A 319 -15.28 -7.43 1.76
N LYS A 320 -16.47 -6.88 1.60
CA LYS A 320 -17.57 -7.11 2.54
C LYS A 320 -18.09 -8.55 2.36
N LYS A 321 -18.10 -9.30 3.46
CA LYS A 321 -18.65 -10.66 3.51
C LYS A 321 -20.17 -10.65 3.62
#